data_5c27cdcc8c5e0e018a24c71fd7a630df
#
_entry.id   5c27cdcc8c5e0e018a24c71fd7a630df
#
_cell.length_a   1.000
_cell.length_b   1.000
_cell.length_c   1.000
_cell.angle_alpha   90.00
_cell.angle_beta   90.00
_cell.angle_gamma   90.00
#
_symmetry.space_group_name_H-M   'P 1'
#
loop_
_entity.id
_entity.type
_entity.pdbx_description
1 polymer ?
#
loop_
_entity_poly.entity_id
_entity_poly.type
_entity_poly.pdbx_seq_one_letter_code
_entity_poly.pdbx_strand_id
1 'polypeptide(L)'
;MKKASMLKGSLCTVRHLLTTDLNTFIALVNDLPSRGDYFSTHFKSPETMRKEFMQNNFVTEDSELFVIEDALHHIIGVITHFKSRTPTTREIGYRLFDTKLSGRGYVTEACQLLVDYLFNVYQYQRLELLSAPENVASVRVAQKCGFQPEGTLRNAFFINGRYQDVMVFSLLRPEWEARRLSISV
;
A
#
# COMPACT_ATOMS: atom_id res chain seq x y z
N MET A 1 -2.40 -27.22 7.78
CA MET A 1 -2.10 -25.77 7.79
C MET A 1 -3.09 -25.07 6.87
N LYS A 2 -3.93 -24.14 7.38
CA LYS A 2 -4.78 -23.30 6.53
C LYS A 2 -3.85 -22.44 5.68
N LYS A 3 -3.98 -22.49 4.35
CA LYS A 3 -3.32 -21.55 3.43
C LYS A 3 -3.71 -20.14 3.85
N ALA A 4 -2.74 -19.27 4.12
CA ALA A 4 -3.02 -17.85 4.33
C ALA A 4 -3.82 -17.31 3.15
N SER A 5 -4.83 -16.49 3.40
CA SER A 5 -5.57 -15.79 2.35
C SER A 5 -4.57 -14.96 1.56
N MET A 6 -4.49 -15.19 0.25
CA MET A 6 -3.52 -14.55 -0.63
C MET A 6 -4.25 -13.97 -1.83
N LEU A 7 -3.90 -12.72 -2.18
CA LEU A 7 -4.29 -12.10 -3.43
C LEU A 7 -3.16 -12.37 -4.43
N LYS A 8 -3.42 -13.22 -5.41
CA LYS A 8 -2.40 -13.70 -6.33
C LYS A 8 -2.52 -12.99 -7.68
N GLY A 9 -1.47 -12.29 -8.06
CA GLY A 9 -1.29 -11.68 -9.37
C GLY A 9 -0.36 -12.49 -10.27
N SER A 10 0.04 -11.90 -11.37
CA SER A 10 1.00 -12.46 -12.33
C SER A 10 2.46 -12.17 -11.95
N LEU A 11 2.71 -11.01 -11.34
CA LEU A 11 4.04 -10.54 -10.93
C LEU A 11 4.29 -10.79 -9.45
N CYS A 12 3.25 -10.65 -8.61
CA CYS A 12 3.40 -10.71 -7.16
C CYS A 12 2.21 -11.38 -6.47
N THR A 13 2.43 -11.69 -5.21
CA THR A 13 1.40 -12.12 -4.27
C THR A 13 1.29 -11.07 -3.16
N VAL A 14 0.07 -10.69 -2.81
CA VAL A 14 -0.22 -9.81 -1.66
C VAL A 14 -0.83 -10.67 -0.57
N ARG A 15 -0.20 -10.73 0.58
CA ARG A 15 -0.59 -11.59 1.71
C ARG A 15 -0.26 -10.96 3.07
N HIS A 16 -0.90 -11.44 4.12
CA HIS A 16 -0.49 -11.10 5.48
C HIS A 16 0.91 -11.66 5.80
N LEU A 17 1.56 -11.06 6.81
CA LEU A 17 2.81 -11.60 7.34
C LEU A 17 2.59 -12.98 7.96
N LEU A 18 3.61 -13.83 7.81
CA LEU A 18 3.75 -15.07 8.56
C LEU A 18 4.75 -14.85 9.70
N THR A 19 4.67 -15.70 10.71
CA THR A 19 5.62 -15.67 11.86
C THR A 19 7.08 -15.76 11.38
N THR A 20 7.32 -16.55 10.33
CA THR A 20 8.64 -16.73 9.73
C THR A 20 9.17 -15.46 9.04
N ASP A 21 8.31 -14.55 8.64
CA ASP A 21 8.68 -13.30 7.97
C ASP A 21 9.14 -12.20 8.93
N LEU A 22 8.73 -12.29 10.19
CA LEU A 22 8.73 -11.17 11.12
C LEU A 22 10.10 -10.50 11.29
N ASN A 23 11.14 -11.29 11.47
CA ASN A 23 12.49 -10.73 11.64
C ASN A 23 13.01 -10.05 10.38
N THR A 24 12.80 -10.68 9.22
CA THR A 24 13.15 -10.11 7.91
C THR A 24 12.36 -8.82 7.66
N PHE A 25 11.06 -8.84 7.95
CA PHE A 25 10.18 -7.68 7.80
C PHE A 25 10.63 -6.50 8.68
N ILE A 26 10.96 -6.75 9.95
CA ILE A 26 11.46 -5.71 10.88
C ILE A 26 12.75 -5.08 10.35
N ALA A 27 13.67 -5.89 9.83
CA ALA A 27 14.91 -5.41 9.23
C ALA A 27 14.64 -4.53 8.00
N LEU A 28 13.80 -4.98 7.07
CA LEU A 28 13.42 -4.26 5.86
C LEU A 28 12.69 -2.94 6.16
N VAL A 29 11.80 -2.93 7.15
CA VAL A 29 11.10 -1.69 7.54
C VAL A 29 12.06 -0.65 8.10
N ASN A 30 13.10 -1.06 8.82
CA ASN A 30 14.08 -0.17 9.44
C ASN A 30 15.31 0.11 8.56
N ASP A 31 15.37 -0.43 7.35
CA ASP A 31 16.40 -0.08 6.38
C ASP A 31 16.13 1.32 5.80
N LEU A 32 16.81 2.34 6.36
CA LEU A 32 16.65 3.74 5.96
C LEU A 32 17.02 4.01 4.50
N PRO A 33 18.15 3.48 3.97
CA PRO A 33 18.50 3.69 2.57
C PRO A 33 17.44 3.26 1.57
N SER A 34 16.63 2.24 1.90
CA SER A 34 15.55 1.75 1.04
C SER A 34 14.32 2.66 1.00
N ARG A 35 14.22 3.67 1.88
CA ARG A 35 13.02 4.51 1.98
C ARG A 35 12.92 5.57 0.88
N GLY A 36 14.05 6.01 0.32
CA GLY A 36 14.07 7.11 -0.63
C GLY A 36 13.60 8.44 -0.01
N ASP A 37 13.24 9.40 -0.87
CA ASP A 37 12.98 10.79 -0.49
C ASP A 37 11.56 11.05 0.04
N TYR A 38 10.63 10.10 -0.15
CA TYR A 38 9.20 10.31 0.09
C TYR A 38 8.65 9.60 1.33
N PHE A 39 9.52 8.97 2.12
CA PHE A 39 9.12 8.30 3.35
C PHE A 39 9.86 8.86 4.56
N SER A 40 9.13 8.95 5.67
CA SER A 40 9.71 9.35 6.95
C SER A 40 10.87 8.44 7.35
N THR A 41 11.92 9.05 7.93
CA THR A 41 13.09 8.35 8.46
C THR A 41 12.91 7.86 9.92
N HIS A 42 11.70 7.88 10.46
CA HIS A 42 11.42 7.35 11.79
C HIS A 42 11.72 5.85 11.88
N PHE A 43 12.50 5.47 12.88
CA PHE A 43 12.67 4.06 13.23
C PHE A 43 11.40 3.51 13.91
N LYS A 44 11.07 2.28 13.58
CA LYS A 44 10.07 1.53 14.33
C LYS A 44 10.77 0.58 15.29
N SER A 45 10.42 0.66 16.58
CA SER A 45 10.98 -0.24 17.59
C SER A 45 10.71 -1.70 17.21
N PRO A 46 11.75 -2.55 17.09
CA PRO A 46 11.58 -3.97 16.81
C PRO A 46 10.67 -4.67 17.83
N GLU A 47 10.80 -4.33 19.12
CA GLU A 47 9.97 -4.92 20.17
C GLU A 47 8.51 -4.48 20.08
N THR A 48 8.23 -3.22 19.72
CA THR A 48 6.87 -2.76 19.48
C THR A 48 6.27 -3.51 18.29
N MET A 49 7.03 -3.66 17.20
CA MET A 49 6.57 -4.40 16.02
C MET A 49 6.27 -5.88 16.33
N ARG A 50 7.10 -6.55 17.16
CA ARG A 50 6.84 -7.92 17.61
C ARG A 50 5.55 -8.02 18.43
N LYS A 51 5.34 -7.08 19.36
CA LYS A 51 4.10 -7.04 20.16
C LYS A 51 2.86 -6.85 19.28
N GLU A 52 2.88 -5.88 18.37
CA GLU A 52 1.78 -5.65 17.43
C GLU A 52 1.50 -6.89 16.57
N PHE A 53 2.53 -7.54 16.03
CA PHE A 53 2.38 -8.77 15.28
C PHE A 53 1.73 -9.88 16.11
N MET A 54 2.21 -10.11 17.32
CA MET A 54 1.67 -11.15 18.21
C MET A 54 0.23 -10.85 18.65
N GLN A 55 -0.12 -9.59 18.78
CA GLN A 55 -1.44 -9.17 19.22
C GLN A 55 -2.49 -9.29 18.10
N ASN A 56 -2.17 -8.85 16.88
CA ASN A 56 -3.15 -8.72 15.81
C ASN A 56 -2.61 -8.93 14.38
N ASN A 57 -1.34 -9.32 14.23
CA ASN A 57 -0.69 -9.48 12.91
C ASN A 57 -0.75 -8.19 12.05
N PHE A 58 -0.67 -7.01 12.66
CA PHE A 58 -0.86 -5.70 11.99
C PHE A 58 -2.23 -5.55 11.31
N VAL A 59 -3.24 -6.26 11.82
CA VAL A 59 -4.63 -6.16 11.37
C VAL A 59 -5.46 -5.59 12.52
N THR A 60 -6.12 -4.48 12.27
CA THR A 60 -7.02 -3.81 13.21
C THR A 60 -8.34 -3.48 12.51
N GLU A 61 -9.31 -2.94 13.24
CA GLU A 61 -10.53 -2.41 12.63
C GLU A 61 -10.25 -1.27 11.64
N ASP A 62 -9.21 -0.47 11.93
CA ASP A 62 -8.87 0.74 11.18
C ASP A 62 -7.80 0.54 10.10
N SER A 63 -7.05 -0.57 10.12
CA SER A 63 -5.94 -0.81 9.18
C SER A 63 -5.61 -2.27 9.01
N GLU A 64 -5.12 -2.61 7.84
CA GLU A 64 -4.65 -3.94 7.50
C GLU A 64 -3.37 -3.83 6.66
N LEU A 65 -2.33 -4.55 7.08
CA LEU A 65 -1.03 -4.54 6.42
C LEU A 65 -0.75 -5.87 5.73
N PHE A 66 -0.31 -5.77 4.49
CA PHE A 66 0.09 -6.90 3.66
C PHE A 66 1.55 -6.73 3.22
N VAL A 67 2.23 -7.83 3.01
CA VAL A 67 3.49 -7.88 2.28
C VAL A 67 3.24 -8.10 0.80
N ILE A 68 4.11 -7.53 -0.03
CA ILE A 68 4.21 -7.83 -1.45
C ILE A 68 5.35 -8.82 -1.60
N GLU A 69 5.04 -10.00 -2.12
CA GLU A 69 5.97 -11.11 -2.30
C GLU A 69 6.18 -11.36 -3.80
N ASP A 70 7.42 -11.51 -4.24
CA ASP A 70 7.75 -11.84 -5.63
C ASP A 70 7.59 -13.35 -5.93
N ALA A 71 7.86 -13.75 -7.16
CA ALA A 71 7.75 -15.14 -7.61
C ALA A 71 8.77 -16.10 -6.92
N LEU A 72 9.82 -15.55 -6.31
CA LEU A 72 10.83 -16.29 -5.56
C LEU A 72 10.54 -16.32 -4.06
N HIS A 73 9.36 -15.86 -3.64
CA HIS A 73 8.94 -15.75 -2.24
C HIS A 73 9.75 -14.76 -1.40
N HIS A 74 10.39 -13.76 -2.03
CA HIS A 74 11.01 -12.67 -1.29
C HIS A 74 10.00 -11.58 -1.00
N ILE A 75 10.04 -11.05 0.22
CA ILE A 75 9.27 -9.85 0.58
C ILE A 75 9.96 -8.64 -0.07
N ILE A 76 9.32 -8.06 -1.08
CA ILE A 76 9.85 -6.94 -1.84
C ILE A 76 9.24 -5.59 -1.46
N GLY A 77 8.16 -5.60 -0.67
CA GLY A 77 7.48 -4.39 -0.27
C GLY A 77 6.31 -4.65 0.65
N VAL A 78 5.61 -3.58 0.97
CA VAL A 78 4.35 -3.59 1.73
C VAL A 78 3.29 -2.81 1.00
N ILE A 79 2.04 -3.20 1.24
CA ILE A 79 0.86 -2.44 0.89
C ILE A 79 -0.12 -2.53 2.07
N THR A 80 -0.80 -1.43 2.37
CA THR A 80 -1.72 -1.33 3.49
C THR A 80 -2.93 -0.51 3.09
N HIS A 81 -4.04 -0.74 3.76
CA HIS A 81 -5.11 0.23 3.80
C HIS A 81 -5.37 0.66 5.23
N PHE A 82 -5.83 1.87 5.41
CA PHE A 82 -6.17 2.39 6.71
C PHE A 82 -7.30 3.42 6.62
N LYS A 83 -7.95 3.66 7.76
CA LYS A 83 -9.05 4.60 7.90
C LYS A 83 -8.61 5.99 7.45
N SER A 84 -9.37 6.57 6.56
CA SER A 84 -9.22 7.94 6.10
C SER A 84 -10.16 8.87 6.87
N ARG A 85 -10.40 10.06 6.32
CA ARG A 85 -11.17 11.15 6.94
C ARG A 85 -12.65 10.84 7.14
N THR A 86 -13.20 9.91 6.39
CA THR A 86 -14.62 9.52 6.48
C THR A 86 -14.78 8.02 6.72
N PRO A 87 -15.89 7.57 7.35
CA PRO A 87 -16.07 6.16 7.70
C PRO A 87 -16.08 5.20 6.52
N THR A 88 -16.55 5.64 5.35
CA THR A 88 -16.69 4.83 4.13
C THR A 88 -15.48 4.93 3.18
N THR A 89 -14.43 5.63 3.63
CA THR A 89 -13.20 5.84 2.85
C THR A 89 -12.04 5.10 3.49
N ARG A 90 -11.20 4.50 2.66
CA ARG A 90 -9.89 3.94 3.05
C ARG A 90 -8.79 4.58 2.21
N GLU A 91 -7.68 4.87 2.86
CA GLU A 91 -6.46 5.29 2.19
C GLU A 91 -5.56 4.09 1.97
N ILE A 92 -4.98 3.98 0.78
CA ILE A 92 -4.01 2.94 0.42
C ILE A 92 -2.61 3.55 0.48
N GLY A 93 -1.72 2.90 1.23
CA GLY A 93 -0.31 3.20 1.27
C GLY A 93 0.53 2.01 0.82
N TYR A 94 1.66 2.26 0.19
CA TYR A 94 2.58 1.20 -0.24
C TYR A 94 4.03 1.68 -0.25
N ARG A 95 4.95 0.73 -0.16
CA ARG A 95 6.38 0.97 -0.27
C ARG A 95 7.09 -0.28 -0.81
N LEU A 96 8.02 -0.10 -1.75
CA LEU A 96 9.03 -1.12 -2.07
C LEU A 96 10.21 -1.00 -1.10
N PHE A 97 10.82 -2.13 -0.76
CA PHE A 97 12.03 -2.18 0.06
C PHE A 97 13.32 -2.12 -0.78
N ASP A 98 13.23 -2.35 -2.09
CA ASP A 98 14.34 -2.16 -3.02
C ASP A 98 13.88 -1.21 -4.15
N THR A 99 14.51 -0.04 -4.21
CA THR A 99 14.22 0.97 -5.24
C THR A 99 14.54 0.49 -6.66
N LYS A 100 15.44 -0.51 -6.83
CA LYS A 100 15.75 -1.13 -8.12
C LYS A 100 14.58 -1.90 -8.72
N LEU A 101 13.59 -2.24 -7.93
CA LEU A 101 12.34 -2.87 -8.38
C LEU A 101 11.29 -1.85 -8.85
N SER A 102 11.58 -0.55 -8.72
CA SER A 102 10.68 0.51 -9.19
C SER A 102 10.49 0.43 -10.71
N GLY A 103 9.28 0.75 -11.17
CA GLY A 103 8.94 0.74 -12.60
C GLY A 103 8.66 -0.65 -13.20
N ARG A 104 8.85 -1.74 -12.45
CA ARG A 104 8.62 -3.12 -12.93
C ARG A 104 7.17 -3.62 -12.79
N GLY A 105 6.25 -2.78 -12.31
CA GLY A 105 4.83 -3.11 -12.22
C GLY A 105 4.35 -3.73 -10.92
N TYR A 106 5.23 -4.17 -10.03
CA TYR A 106 4.87 -4.84 -8.77
C TYR A 106 3.86 -4.05 -7.93
N VAL A 107 4.12 -2.77 -7.68
CA VAL A 107 3.22 -1.93 -6.87
C VAL A 107 1.90 -1.68 -7.58
N THR A 108 1.91 -1.53 -8.90
CA THR A 108 0.68 -1.35 -9.68
C THR A 108 -0.21 -2.58 -9.56
N GLU A 109 0.34 -3.78 -9.75
CA GLU A 109 -0.41 -5.02 -9.60
C GLU A 109 -0.88 -5.23 -8.16
N ALA A 110 -0.01 -5.03 -7.17
CA ALA A 110 -0.39 -5.15 -5.76
C ALA A 110 -1.52 -4.18 -5.39
N CYS A 111 -1.49 -2.95 -5.90
CA CYS A 111 -2.53 -1.96 -5.68
C CYS A 111 -3.86 -2.37 -6.34
N GLN A 112 -3.83 -2.88 -7.56
CA GLN A 112 -5.03 -3.39 -8.24
C GLN A 112 -5.65 -4.57 -7.48
N LEU A 113 -4.83 -5.53 -7.03
CA LEU A 113 -5.28 -6.65 -6.21
C LEU A 113 -5.93 -6.19 -4.90
N LEU A 114 -5.33 -5.21 -4.22
CA LEU A 114 -5.88 -4.67 -2.98
C LEU A 114 -7.17 -3.89 -3.23
N VAL A 115 -7.25 -3.07 -4.28
CA VAL A 115 -8.46 -2.35 -4.69
C VAL A 115 -9.61 -3.33 -4.93
N ASP A 116 -9.36 -4.39 -5.70
CA ASP A 116 -10.36 -5.42 -5.98
C ASP A 116 -10.81 -6.14 -4.70
N TYR A 117 -9.88 -6.46 -3.81
CA TYR A 117 -10.19 -7.05 -2.52
C TYR A 117 -11.09 -6.13 -1.69
N LEU A 118 -10.71 -4.86 -1.54
CA LEU A 118 -11.43 -3.90 -0.70
C LEU A 118 -12.85 -3.65 -1.20
N PHE A 119 -13.05 -3.46 -2.50
CA PHE A 119 -14.38 -3.23 -3.05
C PHE A 119 -15.25 -4.48 -3.11
N ASN A 120 -14.66 -5.67 -3.23
CA ASN A 120 -15.43 -6.91 -3.21
C ASN A 120 -15.86 -7.32 -1.79
N VAL A 121 -15.02 -7.07 -0.78
CA VAL A 121 -15.22 -7.58 0.58
C VAL A 121 -15.92 -6.58 1.49
N TYR A 122 -15.65 -5.28 1.29
CA TYR A 122 -16.15 -4.23 2.16
C TYR A 122 -17.09 -3.28 1.43
N GLN A 123 -17.97 -2.61 2.19
CA GLN A 123 -18.90 -1.61 1.67
C GLN A 123 -18.28 -0.20 1.56
N TYR A 124 -16.99 -0.13 1.24
CA TYR A 124 -16.34 1.17 1.01
C TYR A 124 -16.88 1.81 -0.27
N GLN A 125 -17.11 3.13 -0.23
CA GLN A 125 -17.57 3.90 -1.36
C GLN A 125 -16.42 4.55 -2.13
N ARG A 126 -15.27 4.69 -1.44
CA ARG A 126 -14.15 5.46 -1.94
C ARG A 126 -12.82 4.91 -1.39
N LEU A 127 -11.84 4.80 -2.27
CA LEU A 127 -10.45 4.58 -1.90
C LEU A 127 -9.64 5.81 -2.25
N GLU A 128 -8.69 6.16 -1.40
CA GLU A 128 -7.79 7.31 -1.58
C GLU A 128 -6.34 6.85 -1.69
N LEU A 129 -5.53 7.66 -2.35
CA LEU A 129 -4.09 7.55 -2.46
C LEU A 129 -3.48 8.93 -2.32
N LEU A 130 -2.49 9.08 -1.46
CA LEU A 130 -1.75 10.32 -1.27
C LEU A 130 -0.33 10.17 -1.83
N SER A 131 0.14 11.17 -2.57
CA SER A 131 1.48 11.17 -3.14
C SER A 131 2.05 12.57 -3.25
N ALA A 132 3.35 12.74 -2.97
CA ALA A 132 4.03 13.97 -3.34
C ALA A 132 3.97 14.15 -4.87
N PRO A 133 3.77 15.38 -5.40
CA PRO A 133 3.72 15.64 -6.84
C PRO A 133 4.99 15.17 -7.57
N GLU A 134 6.15 15.29 -6.93
CA GLU A 134 7.45 14.90 -7.45
C GLU A 134 7.66 13.37 -7.47
N ASN A 135 6.86 12.61 -6.73
CA ASN A 135 6.91 11.16 -6.74
C ASN A 135 6.18 10.59 -7.98
N VAL A 136 6.79 10.82 -9.15
CA VAL A 136 6.24 10.42 -10.46
C VAL A 136 5.90 8.93 -10.50
N ALA A 137 6.65 8.09 -9.80
CA ALA A 137 6.39 6.66 -9.75
C ALA A 137 5.04 6.37 -9.07
N SER A 138 4.77 6.99 -7.92
CA SER A 138 3.52 6.83 -7.19
C SER A 138 2.32 7.44 -7.94
N VAL A 139 2.50 8.62 -8.54
CA VAL A 139 1.48 9.25 -9.39
C VAL A 139 1.08 8.31 -10.54
N ARG A 140 2.06 7.68 -11.21
CA ARG A 140 1.78 6.69 -12.28
C ARG A 140 1.06 5.45 -11.77
N VAL A 141 1.36 4.97 -10.56
CA VAL A 141 0.64 3.86 -9.95
C VAL A 141 -0.82 4.24 -9.75
N ALA A 142 -1.10 5.39 -9.14
CA ALA A 142 -2.46 5.88 -8.93
C ALA A 142 -3.25 5.92 -10.25
N GLN A 143 -2.69 6.55 -11.29
CA GLN A 143 -3.30 6.66 -12.61
C GLN A 143 -3.59 5.29 -13.25
N LYS A 144 -2.61 4.36 -13.23
CA LYS A 144 -2.76 3.00 -13.78
C LYS A 144 -3.82 2.18 -13.03
N CYS A 145 -3.96 2.40 -11.72
CA CYS A 145 -5.00 1.77 -10.92
C CYS A 145 -6.37 2.43 -11.07
N GLY A 146 -6.47 3.54 -11.80
CA GLY A 146 -7.73 4.23 -12.12
C GLY A 146 -8.13 5.32 -11.15
N PHE A 147 -7.25 5.67 -10.24
CA PHE A 147 -7.49 6.80 -9.34
C PHE A 147 -7.45 8.12 -10.12
N GLN A 148 -8.39 9.00 -9.82
CA GLN A 148 -8.50 10.35 -10.39
C GLN A 148 -7.87 11.37 -9.43
N PRO A 149 -7.12 12.37 -9.93
CA PRO A 149 -6.60 13.46 -9.10
C PRO A 149 -7.73 14.39 -8.68
N GLU A 150 -7.77 14.79 -7.40
CA GLU A 150 -8.78 15.70 -6.87
C GLU A 150 -8.23 17.06 -6.44
N GLY A 151 -6.93 17.15 -6.21
CA GLY A 151 -6.28 18.39 -5.80
C GLY A 151 -4.97 18.16 -5.07
N THR A 152 -4.40 19.28 -4.61
CA THR A 152 -3.13 19.29 -3.88
C THR A 152 -3.32 19.98 -2.53
N LEU A 153 -2.94 19.29 -1.47
CA LEU A 153 -2.83 19.82 -0.12
C LEU A 153 -1.44 20.46 0.04
N ARG A 154 -1.38 21.76 0.20
CA ARG A 154 -0.11 22.47 0.34
C ARG A 154 0.51 22.25 1.70
N ASN A 155 1.82 21.98 1.75
CA ASN A 155 2.59 21.78 2.99
C ASN A 155 1.97 20.76 3.95
N ALA A 156 1.39 19.68 3.43
CA ALA A 156 0.59 18.74 4.22
C ALA A 156 1.45 17.70 4.95
N PHE A 157 2.62 17.35 4.43
CA PHE A 157 3.51 16.39 5.06
C PHE A 157 4.86 17.03 5.41
N PHE A 158 5.40 16.61 6.56
CA PHE A 158 6.77 16.97 6.97
C PHE A 158 7.64 15.72 6.84
N ILE A 159 8.51 15.71 5.84
CA ILE A 159 9.37 14.58 5.52
C ILE A 159 10.79 15.08 5.29
N ASN A 160 11.76 14.43 5.92
CA ASN A 160 13.19 14.74 5.76
C ASN A 160 13.51 16.21 5.99
N GLY A 161 12.94 16.81 7.06
CA GLY A 161 13.24 18.18 7.49
C GLY A 161 12.53 19.29 6.71
N ARG A 162 11.60 18.97 5.80
CA ARG A 162 10.85 19.95 5.01
C ARG A 162 9.38 19.61 4.87
N TYR A 163 8.56 20.64 4.73
CA TYR A 163 7.16 20.47 4.35
C TYR A 163 7.04 20.17 2.85
N GLN A 164 6.14 19.28 2.51
CA GLN A 164 5.87 18.86 1.13
C GLN A 164 4.38 18.96 0.83
N ASP A 165 4.08 19.31 -0.41
CA ASP A 165 2.74 19.23 -0.96
C ASP A 165 2.35 17.78 -1.18
N VAL A 166 1.05 17.50 -1.14
CA VAL A 166 0.51 16.16 -1.34
C VAL A 166 -0.67 16.20 -2.28
N MET A 167 -0.59 15.50 -3.39
CA MET A 167 -1.71 15.25 -4.28
C MET A 167 -2.63 14.21 -3.65
N VAL A 168 -3.93 14.46 -3.74
CA VAL A 168 -4.99 13.53 -3.35
C VAL A 168 -5.55 12.89 -4.61
N PHE A 169 -5.56 11.56 -4.64
CA PHE A 169 -6.19 10.77 -5.68
C PHE A 169 -7.32 9.94 -5.08
N SER A 170 -8.36 9.70 -5.83
CA SER A 170 -9.47 8.85 -5.41
C SER A 170 -9.94 7.90 -6.50
N LEU A 171 -10.51 6.79 -6.08
CA LEU A 171 -11.24 5.85 -6.89
C LEU A 171 -12.58 5.56 -6.21
N LEU A 172 -13.68 5.83 -6.91
CA LEU A 172 -15.02 5.57 -6.41
C LEU A 172 -15.49 4.16 -6.81
N ARG A 173 -16.33 3.56 -5.98
CA ARG A 173 -16.90 2.23 -6.26
C ARG A 173 -17.55 2.14 -7.67
N PRO A 174 -18.40 3.08 -8.12
CA PRO A 174 -18.99 3.00 -9.45
C PRO A 174 -17.95 3.05 -10.60
N GLU A 175 -16.85 3.79 -10.41
CA GLU A 175 -15.76 3.87 -11.40
C GLU A 175 -15.02 2.52 -11.50
N TRP A 176 -14.76 1.88 -10.37
CA TRP A 176 -14.17 0.54 -10.34
C TRP A 176 -15.09 -0.50 -10.98
N GLU A 177 -16.40 -0.48 -10.69
CA GLU A 177 -17.40 -1.38 -11.29
C GLU A 177 -17.45 -1.23 -12.81
N ALA A 178 -17.50 0.02 -13.32
CA ALA A 178 -17.51 0.30 -14.75
C ALA A 178 -16.26 -0.22 -15.48
N ARG A 179 -15.07 -0.09 -14.86
CA ARG A 179 -13.81 -0.61 -15.43
C ARG A 179 -13.81 -2.14 -15.54
N ARG A 180 -14.33 -2.85 -14.56
CA ARG A 180 -14.41 -4.32 -14.59
C ARG A 180 -15.30 -4.82 -15.72
N LEU A 181 -16.43 -4.15 -15.97
CA LEU A 181 -17.32 -4.50 -17.07
C LEU A 181 -16.64 -4.31 -18.43
N SER A 182 -15.81 -3.28 -18.60
CA SER A 182 -15.09 -3.03 -19.86
C SER A 182 -13.95 -4.01 -20.16
N ILE A 183 -13.43 -4.73 -19.17
CA ILE A 183 -12.36 -5.74 -19.34
C ILE A 183 -12.97 -7.13 -19.64
N SER A 184 -14.23 -7.34 -19.32
CA SER A 184 -14.92 -8.63 -19.47
C SER A 184 -15.58 -8.81 -20.85
N VAL A 185 -15.46 -7.84 -21.76
CA VAL A 185 -15.90 -7.85 -23.16
C VAL A 185 -14.71 -7.99 -24.10
#